data_b58e1b179670fc2988b4ee7ab67fd4e6
#
_entry.id   b58e1b179670fc2988b4ee7ab67fd4e6
#
_cell.length_a   1.000
_cell.length_b   1.000
_cell.length_c   1.000
_cell.angle_alpha   90.00
_cell.angle_beta   90.00
_cell.angle_gamma   90.00
#
_symmetry.space_group_name_H-M   'P 1'
#
loop_
_entity.id
_entity.type
_entity.pdbx_description
1 polymer ?
#
loop_
_entity_poly.entity_id
_entity_poly.type
_entity_poly.pdbx_seq_one_letter_code
_entity_poly.pdbx_strand_id
1 'polypeptide(L)'
;MNYKEGMLREDALVGKVIVITGGGSGLGKAMTKYFLELGAKVAITSRNLEKLKGTAEELEKETGGKVLPVQCDVRHYDQVEAMLKACLDEYGQVDGLLNNAAGNFISPTERLSANAFDTIIDIVLKGSKNCTLA
;
A
#
# COMPACT_ATOMS: atom_id res chain seq x y z
N MET A 1 -24.47 13.00 -13.69
CA MET A 1 -23.48 12.76 -12.63
C MET A 1 -22.12 12.96 -13.24
N ASN A 2 -21.31 13.88 -12.74
CA ASN A 2 -19.97 14.10 -13.25
C ASN A 2 -19.00 13.14 -12.52
N TYR A 3 -18.68 12.02 -13.15
CA TYR A 3 -17.78 10.99 -12.56
C TYR A 3 -16.32 11.43 -12.39
N LYS A 4 -15.99 12.67 -12.79
CA LYS A 4 -14.64 13.24 -12.62
C LYS A 4 -14.47 13.99 -11.30
N GLU A 5 -15.57 14.33 -10.64
CA GLU A 5 -15.54 14.94 -9.31
C GLU A 5 -15.56 13.83 -8.24
N GLY A 6 -14.59 13.85 -7.35
CA GLY A 6 -14.54 12.91 -6.21
C GLY A 6 -15.77 13.07 -5.32
N MET A 7 -16.20 11.97 -4.68
CA MET A 7 -17.32 11.99 -3.74
C MET A 7 -16.97 12.61 -2.38
N LEU A 8 -15.67 12.74 -2.09
CA LEU A 8 -15.16 13.26 -0.82
C LEU A 8 -14.71 14.72 -0.99
N ARG A 9 -14.81 15.50 0.09
CA ARG A 9 -14.26 16.85 0.14
C ARG A 9 -12.73 16.78 0.02
N GLU A 10 -12.11 17.82 -0.52
CA GLU A 10 -10.67 17.92 -0.73
C GLU A 10 -9.82 17.78 0.55
N ASP A 11 -10.40 18.07 1.72
CA ASP A 11 -9.77 17.98 3.02
C ASP A 11 -10.24 16.77 3.88
N ALA A 12 -10.93 15.82 3.26
CA ALA A 12 -11.60 14.72 3.97
C ALA A 12 -10.64 13.82 4.78
N LEU A 13 -9.37 13.76 4.40
CA LEU A 13 -8.36 12.91 5.04
C LEU A 13 -7.23 13.72 5.71
N VAL A 14 -7.41 15.01 5.91
CA VAL A 14 -6.43 15.83 6.64
C VAL A 14 -6.21 15.28 8.05
N GLY A 15 -4.94 15.13 8.43
CA GLY A 15 -4.54 14.54 9.71
C GLY A 15 -4.61 13.01 9.78
N LYS A 16 -4.99 12.34 8.70
CA LYS A 16 -5.02 10.88 8.63
C LYS A 16 -3.73 10.30 8.06
N VAL A 17 -3.35 9.14 8.56
CA VAL A 17 -2.21 8.35 8.10
C VAL A 17 -2.71 7.02 7.57
N ILE A 18 -2.41 6.72 6.31
CA ILE A 18 -2.87 5.52 5.63
C ILE A 18 -1.67 4.69 5.15
N VAL A 19 -1.68 3.41 5.48
CA VAL A 19 -0.69 2.44 4.98
C VAL A 19 -1.28 1.70 3.78
N ILE A 20 -0.53 1.64 2.67
CA ILE A 20 -0.95 0.95 1.44
C ILE A 20 0.09 -0.10 1.07
N THR A 21 -0.27 -1.37 1.18
CA THR A 21 0.59 -2.45 0.68
C THR A 21 0.49 -2.54 -0.84
N GLY A 22 1.65 -2.72 -1.51
CA GLY A 22 1.69 -2.66 -2.98
C GLY A 22 1.47 -1.26 -3.56
N GLY A 23 1.77 -0.21 -2.79
CA GLY A 23 1.50 1.20 -3.17
C GLY A 23 2.40 1.77 -4.27
N GLY A 24 3.43 1.03 -4.72
CA GLY A 24 4.42 1.53 -5.68
C GLY A 24 4.02 1.47 -7.16
N SER A 25 2.83 0.98 -7.51
CA SER A 25 2.38 0.88 -8.91
C SER A 25 0.89 0.58 -9.03
N GLY A 26 0.37 0.69 -10.26
CA GLY A 26 -1.01 0.29 -10.59
C GLY A 26 -2.06 0.94 -9.70
N LEU A 27 -3.01 0.15 -9.22
CA LEU A 27 -4.09 0.62 -8.36
C LEU A 27 -3.58 1.20 -7.04
N GLY A 28 -2.56 0.57 -6.42
CA GLY A 28 -1.97 1.09 -5.17
C GLY A 28 -1.42 2.50 -5.33
N LYS A 29 -0.68 2.77 -6.42
CA LYS A 29 -0.18 4.12 -6.73
C LYS A 29 -1.31 5.11 -6.99
N ALA A 30 -2.34 4.71 -7.74
CA ALA A 30 -3.49 5.59 -8.03
C ALA A 30 -4.27 5.94 -6.74
N MET A 31 -4.49 4.97 -5.85
CA MET A 31 -5.14 5.20 -4.56
C MET A 31 -4.27 6.07 -3.65
N THR A 32 -2.94 5.87 -3.64
CA THR A 32 -2.00 6.73 -2.91
C THR A 32 -2.15 8.17 -3.35
N LYS A 33 -2.12 8.44 -4.67
CA LYS A 33 -2.31 9.79 -5.20
C LYS A 33 -3.62 10.42 -4.72
N TYR A 34 -4.72 9.70 -4.83
CA TYR A 34 -6.03 10.21 -4.42
C TYR A 34 -6.10 10.53 -2.93
N PHE A 35 -5.52 9.69 -2.07
CA PHE A 35 -5.49 9.97 -0.62
C PHE A 35 -4.61 11.19 -0.28
N LEU A 36 -3.51 11.38 -0.99
CA LEU A 36 -2.68 12.59 -0.84
C LEU A 36 -3.46 13.86 -1.26
N GLU A 37 -4.19 13.81 -2.36
CA GLU A 37 -5.06 14.90 -2.82
C GLU A 37 -6.16 15.25 -1.81
N LEU A 38 -6.61 14.27 -1.01
CA LEU A 38 -7.56 14.47 0.09
C LEU A 38 -6.89 14.90 1.41
N GLY A 39 -5.57 15.12 1.43
CA GLY A 39 -4.83 15.63 2.58
C GLY A 39 -4.26 14.57 3.54
N ALA A 40 -4.32 13.28 3.21
CA ALA A 40 -3.69 12.24 4.02
C ALA A 40 -2.15 12.27 3.91
N LYS A 41 -1.48 11.76 4.93
CA LYS A 41 -0.11 11.24 4.84
C LYS A 41 -0.19 9.76 4.50
N VAL A 42 0.66 9.27 3.61
CA VAL A 42 0.58 7.89 3.15
C VAL A 42 1.92 7.18 3.30
N ALA A 43 1.91 5.98 3.88
CA ALA A 43 3.04 5.05 3.79
C ALA A 43 2.75 4.01 2.71
N ILE A 44 3.67 3.85 1.78
CA ILE A 44 3.59 2.84 0.71
C ILE A 44 4.63 1.75 0.94
N THR A 45 4.24 0.50 0.73
CA THR A 45 5.16 -0.61 0.94
C THR A 45 5.15 -1.61 -0.21
N SER A 46 6.31 -2.14 -0.51
CA SER A 46 6.53 -3.29 -1.40
C SER A 46 7.94 -3.88 -1.18
N ARG A 47 8.25 -4.94 -1.89
CA ARG A 47 9.57 -5.59 -1.83
C ARG A 47 10.70 -4.78 -2.47
N ASN A 48 10.39 -3.87 -3.40
CA ASN A 48 11.37 -3.08 -4.14
C ASN A 48 11.39 -1.63 -3.64
N LEU A 49 12.36 -1.33 -2.76
CA LEU A 49 12.49 -0.01 -2.13
C LEU A 49 12.82 1.10 -3.16
N GLU A 50 13.68 0.84 -4.14
CA GLU A 50 14.07 1.86 -5.12
C GLU A 50 12.87 2.29 -5.98
N LYS A 51 12.03 1.33 -6.38
CA LYS A 51 10.79 1.64 -7.08
C LYS A 51 9.83 2.45 -6.20
N LEU A 52 9.74 2.13 -4.90
CA LEU A 52 8.91 2.88 -3.95
C LEU A 52 9.39 4.32 -3.78
N LYS A 53 10.70 4.53 -3.64
CA LYS A 53 11.29 5.87 -3.53
C LYS A 53 10.95 6.72 -4.75
N GLY A 54 11.18 6.18 -5.97
CA GLY A 54 10.83 6.90 -7.19
C GLY A 54 9.33 7.24 -7.28
N THR A 55 8.47 6.31 -6.86
CA THR A 55 7.02 6.56 -6.81
C THR A 55 6.66 7.62 -5.75
N ALA A 56 7.30 7.60 -4.58
CA ALA A 56 7.08 8.57 -3.52
C ALA A 56 7.46 9.99 -3.99
N GLU A 57 8.66 10.15 -4.55
CA GLU A 57 9.14 11.44 -5.09
C GLU A 57 8.21 12.00 -6.17
N GLU A 58 7.76 11.14 -7.08
CA GLU A 58 6.81 11.53 -8.14
C GLU A 58 5.49 12.02 -7.54
N LEU A 59 4.90 11.26 -6.60
CA LEU A 59 3.62 11.59 -6.00
C LEU A 59 3.70 12.83 -5.09
N GLU A 60 4.77 12.99 -4.33
CA GLU A 60 5.01 14.19 -3.51
C GLU A 60 5.13 15.45 -4.39
N LYS A 61 5.84 15.33 -5.53
CA LYS A 61 5.97 16.44 -6.49
C LYS A 61 4.64 16.80 -7.15
N GLU A 62 3.81 15.80 -7.46
CA GLU A 62 2.52 16.03 -8.11
C GLU A 62 1.46 16.60 -7.17
N THR A 63 1.43 16.14 -5.90
CA THR A 63 0.34 16.43 -4.97
C THR A 63 0.72 17.41 -3.86
N GLY A 64 2.01 17.60 -3.61
CA GLY A 64 2.50 18.34 -2.44
C GLY A 64 2.33 17.59 -1.11
N GLY A 65 1.83 16.37 -1.15
CA GLY A 65 1.61 15.52 0.03
C GLY A 65 2.89 14.88 0.57
N LYS A 66 2.74 14.01 1.57
CA LYS A 66 3.85 13.28 2.22
C LYS A 66 3.69 11.79 2.02
N VAL A 67 4.73 11.15 1.47
CA VAL A 67 4.78 9.70 1.21
C VAL A 67 5.98 9.07 1.89
N LEU A 68 5.75 8.07 2.73
CA LEU A 68 6.81 7.27 3.35
C LEU A 68 6.99 5.95 2.58
N PRO A 69 8.08 5.77 1.82
CA PRO A 69 8.37 4.49 1.19
C PRO A 69 9.04 3.53 2.18
N VAL A 70 8.45 2.38 2.45
CA VAL A 70 9.00 1.36 3.35
C VAL A 70 9.11 0.01 2.64
N GLN A 71 10.30 -0.58 2.65
CA GLN A 71 10.47 -1.94 2.13
C GLN A 71 9.81 -2.95 3.07
N CYS A 72 8.93 -3.80 2.52
CA CYS A 72 8.30 -4.87 3.26
C CYS A 72 7.80 -5.97 2.31
N ASP A 73 8.07 -7.21 2.66
CA ASP A 73 7.37 -8.36 2.12
C ASP A 73 6.29 -8.78 3.11
N VAL A 74 5.04 -8.59 2.75
CA VAL A 74 3.87 -8.85 3.62
C VAL A 74 3.75 -10.31 4.07
N ARG A 75 4.46 -11.24 3.42
CA ARG A 75 4.51 -12.65 3.80
C ARG A 75 5.27 -12.89 5.12
N HIS A 76 6.12 -11.94 5.52
CA HIS A 76 6.99 -12.00 6.69
C HIS A 76 6.50 -11.04 7.78
N TYR A 77 6.01 -11.60 8.88
CA TYR A 77 5.38 -10.81 9.95
C TYR A 77 6.35 -9.83 10.63
N ASP A 78 7.61 -10.22 10.83
CA ASP A 78 8.68 -9.37 11.35
C ASP A 78 8.94 -8.13 10.48
N GLN A 79 8.87 -8.28 9.14
CA GLN A 79 8.99 -7.14 8.23
C GLN A 79 7.76 -6.23 8.29
N VAL A 80 6.58 -6.78 8.51
CA VAL A 80 5.34 -6.02 8.70
C VAL A 80 5.41 -5.21 9.99
N GLU A 81 5.86 -5.79 11.11
CA GLU A 81 6.08 -5.06 12.36
C GLU A 81 7.11 -3.94 12.21
N ALA A 82 8.23 -4.19 11.50
CA ALA A 82 9.23 -3.18 11.22
C ALA A 82 8.67 -2.03 10.35
N MET A 83 7.84 -2.34 9.36
CA MET A 83 7.15 -1.36 8.53
C MET A 83 6.18 -0.52 9.36
N LEU A 84 5.37 -1.13 10.21
CA LEU A 84 4.45 -0.41 11.09
C LEU A 84 5.23 0.50 12.06
N LYS A 85 6.31 -0.01 12.64
CA LYS A 85 7.18 0.81 13.51
C LYS A 85 7.73 2.03 12.76
N ALA A 86 8.21 1.88 11.54
CA ALA A 86 8.67 3.01 10.73
C ALA A 86 7.57 4.05 10.46
N CYS A 87 6.33 3.60 10.23
CA CYS A 87 5.19 4.50 10.09
C CYS A 87 4.87 5.26 11.38
N LEU A 88 4.92 4.58 12.52
CA LEU A 88 4.67 5.20 13.84
C LEU A 88 5.79 6.17 14.23
N ASP A 89 7.06 5.83 13.94
CA ASP A 89 8.20 6.71 14.20
C ASP A 89 8.13 7.99 13.37
N GLU A 90 7.68 7.92 12.11
CA GLU A 90 7.59 9.07 11.19
C GLU A 90 6.31 9.90 11.40
N TYR A 91 5.16 9.24 11.56
CA TYR A 91 3.86 9.90 11.55
C TYR A 91 3.12 9.90 12.90
N GLY A 92 3.55 9.07 13.85
CA GLY A 92 2.98 8.96 15.19
C GLY A 92 1.67 8.17 15.29
N GLN A 93 1.07 7.78 14.15
CA GLN A 93 -0.21 7.08 14.13
C GLN A 93 -0.41 6.31 12.83
N VAL A 94 -1.39 5.41 12.82
CA VAL A 94 -1.96 4.77 11.62
C VAL A 94 -3.47 4.76 11.77
N ASP A 95 -4.19 5.42 10.85
CA ASP A 95 -5.65 5.51 10.86
C ASP A 95 -6.30 4.52 9.90
N GLY A 96 -5.59 4.12 8.87
CA GLY A 96 -6.13 3.23 7.84
C GLY A 96 -5.07 2.30 7.25
N LEU A 97 -5.50 1.08 6.95
CA LEU A 97 -4.71 0.08 6.26
C LEU A 97 -5.43 -0.36 4.99
N LEU A 98 -4.72 -0.27 3.87
CA LEU A 98 -5.19 -0.77 2.58
C LEU A 98 -4.38 -2.00 2.17
N ASN A 99 -4.93 -3.18 2.39
CA ASN A 99 -4.36 -4.45 1.96
C ASN A 99 -4.53 -4.61 0.44
N ASN A 100 -3.63 -4.00 -0.33
CA ASN A 100 -3.65 -4.00 -1.80
C ASN A 100 -2.54 -4.87 -2.40
N ALA A 101 -1.52 -5.26 -1.64
CA ALA A 101 -0.50 -6.17 -2.13
C ALA A 101 -1.14 -7.48 -2.60
N ALA A 102 -0.90 -7.82 -3.85
CA ALA A 102 -1.42 -9.03 -4.47
C ALA A 102 -0.38 -9.65 -5.38
N GLY A 103 -0.53 -10.93 -5.64
CA GLY A 103 0.18 -11.67 -6.66
C GLY A 103 -0.76 -12.68 -7.28
N ASN A 104 -0.65 -12.85 -8.59
CA ASN A 104 -1.48 -13.81 -9.27
C ASN A 104 -0.70 -14.42 -10.45
N PHE A 105 -1.08 -15.62 -10.88
CA PHE A 105 -0.56 -16.28 -12.06
C PHE A 105 -1.70 -16.54 -13.04
N ILE A 106 -1.57 -16.01 -14.25
CA ILE A 106 -2.53 -16.28 -15.31
C ILE A 106 -2.24 -17.69 -15.85
N SER A 107 -2.98 -18.66 -15.36
CA SER A 107 -2.87 -20.07 -15.75
C SER A 107 -4.23 -20.75 -15.68
N PRO A 108 -4.57 -21.68 -16.58
CA PRO A 108 -5.70 -22.57 -16.39
C PRO A 108 -5.56 -23.33 -15.07
N THR A 109 -6.65 -23.55 -14.37
CA THR A 109 -6.64 -24.17 -13.04
C THR A 109 -5.94 -25.54 -13.02
N GLU A 110 -6.14 -26.34 -14.07
CA GLU A 110 -5.53 -27.66 -14.21
C GLU A 110 -4.00 -27.63 -14.42
N ARG A 111 -3.43 -26.47 -14.71
CA ARG A 111 -1.98 -26.25 -14.91
C ARG A 111 -1.34 -25.43 -13.78
N LEU A 112 -2.14 -24.97 -12.82
CA LEU A 112 -1.62 -24.22 -11.69
C LEU A 112 -0.85 -25.16 -10.77
N SER A 113 0.46 -24.89 -10.59
CA SER A 113 1.26 -25.70 -9.66
C SER A 113 0.87 -25.41 -8.19
N ALA A 114 1.07 -26.38 -7.31
CA ALA A 114 0.85 -26.19 -5.86
C ALA A 114 1.66 -25.01 -5.33
N ASN A 115 2.92 -24.87 -5.72
CA ASN A 115 3.78 -23.74 -5.32
C ASN A 115 3.25 -22.37 -5.80
N ALA A 116 2.68 -22.29 -7.00
CA ALA A 116 2.07 -21.07 -7.49
C ALA A 116 0.82 -20.71 -6.67
N PHE A 117 -0.01 -21.70 -6.36
CA PHE A 117 -1.18 -21.52 -5.49
C PHE A 117 -0.77 -21.06 -4.09
N ASP A 118 0.19 -21.73 -3.45
CA ASP A 118 0.70 -21.39 -2.12
C ASP A 118 1.26 -19.95 -2.09
N THR A 119 1.98 -19.56 -3.14
CA THR A 119 2.50 -18.17 -3.29
C THR A 119 1.38 -17.13 -3.29
N ILE A 120 0.26 -17.40 -3.97
CA ILE A 120 -0.90 -16.51 -3.98
C ILE A 120 -1.49 -16.41 -2.58
N ILE A 121 -1.70 -17.55 -1.91
CA ILE A 121 -2.21 -17.60 -0.52
C ILE A 121 -1.30 -16.83 0.43
N ASP A 122 0.01 -17.01 0.31
CA ASP A 122 0.99 -16.35 1.18
C ASP A 122 0.98 -14.82 1.02
N ILE A 123 0.84 -14.31 -0.21
CA ILE A 123 0.78 -12.87 -0.46
C ILE A 123 -0.59 -12.31 -0.07
N VAL A 124 -1.67 -12.90 -0.60
CA VAL A 124 -3.01 -12.30 -0.51
C VAL A 124 -3.64 -12.56 0.85
N LEU A 125 -3.71 -13.81 1.29
CA LEU A 125 -4.40 -14.16 2.53
C LEU A 125 -3.51 -13.93 3.76
N LYS A 126 -2.33 -14.56 3.80
CA LYS A 126 -1.43 -14.43 4.96
C LYS A 126 -0.85 -13.02 5.05
N GLY A 127 -0.51 -12.40 3.91
CA GLY A 127 -0.03 -11.02 3.89
C GLY A 127 -1.05 -10.04 4.44
N SER A 128 -2.32 -10.13 4.02
CA SER A 128 -3.39 -9.28 4.57
C SER A 128 -3.61 -9.55 6.06
N LYS A 129 -3.61 -10.82 6.48
CA LYS A 129 -3.69 -11.18 7.90
C LYS A 129 -2.52 -10.58 8.69
N ASN A 130 -1.28 -10.70 8.21
CA ASN A 130 -0.10 -10.17 8.88
C ASN A 130 -0.20 -8.66 9.10
N CYS A 131 -0.55 -7.91 8.04
CA CYS A 131 -0.70 -6.46 8.12
C CYS A 131 -1.87 -6.01 9.02
N THR A 132 -2.92 -6.84 9.13
CA THR A 132 -4.09 -6.51 9.96
C THR A 132 -3.85 -6.79 11.45
N LEU A 133 -2.99 -7.76 11.77
CA LEU A 133 -2.70 -8.16 13.16
C LEU A 133 -1.56 -7.36 13.80
N ALA A 134 -0.64 -6.82 13.00
CA ALA A 134 0.43 -5.97 13.51
C ALA A 134 -0.11 -4.61 13.96
#